data_5bd522ba0dce1ff6d69cb23a81d0a052
#
_entry.id   5bd522ba0dce1ff6d69cb23a81d0a052
#
_cell.length_a   1.000
_cell.length_b   1.000
_cell.length_c   1.000
_cell.angle_alpha   90.00
_cell.angle_beta   90.00
_cell.angle_gamma   90.00
#
_symmetry.space_group_name_H-M   'P 1'
#
loop_
_entity.id
_entity.type
_entity.pdbx_description
1 polymer ?
#
loop_
_entity_poly.entity_id
_entity_poly.type
_entity_poly.pdbx_seq_one_letter_code
_entity_poly.pdbx_strand_id
1 'polypeptide(L)'
;DRAQAFLETLGVKRTTVPLELKEGEIRGKACENSELIVYGYYPMMISAQCIKKTCGTCSHTPGFVELKDRYGQNFRVQTCCDFCYNVIYNSVPTGLLQEASAIHALDIKALRMNFTWESAERTRELLELFTAAYKAGGEKIEKKIPAHSDGMFTKGHWKRGVE
;
A
#
# COMPACT_ATOMS: atom_id res chain seq x y z
N ASP A 1 10.86 6.81 -18.75
CA ASP A 1 9.61 6.21 -19.26
C ASP A 1 8.81 7.25 -20.03
N ARG A 2 8.19 6.87 -21.19
CA ARG A 2 7.48 7.83 -22.07
C ARG A 2 6.32 8.53 -21.35
N ALA A 3 5.58 7.81 -20.51
CA ALA A 3 4.46 8.37 -19.75
C ALA A 3 4.95 9.43 -18.74
N GLN A 4 6.03 9.14 -18.05
CA GLN A 4 6.62 10.08 -17.08
C GLN A 4 7.12 11.35 -17.79
N ALA A 5 7.87 11.19 -18.88
CA ALA A 5 8.34 12.32 -19.68
C ALA A 5 7.17 13.19 -20.20
N PHE A 6 6.08 12.57 -20.65
CA PHE A 6 4.88 13.29 -21.05
C PHE A 6 4.24 14.07 -19.89
N LEU A 7 4.10 13.44 -18.71
CA LEU A 7 3.54 14.09 -17.52
C LEU A 7 4.40 15.28 -17.07
N GLU A 8 5.72 15.18 -17.19
CA GLU A 8 6.63 16.29 -16.90
C GLU A 8 6.39 17.50 -17.82
N THR A 9 6.06 17.27 -19.10
CA THR A 9 5.69 18.37 -20.03
C THR A 9 4.41 19.08 -19.61
N LEU A 10 3.54 18.41 -18.86
CA LEU A 10 2.31 18.98 -18.29
C LEU A 10 2.54 19.64 -16.91
N GLY A 11 3.79 19.75 -16.46
CA GLY A 11 4.13 20.35 -15.17
C GLY A 11 3.93 19.44 -13.96
N VAL A 12 3.71 18.15 -14.16
CA VAL A 12 3.65 17.16 -13.06
C VAL A 12 5.04 17.01 -12.46
N LYS A 13 5.19 17.37 -11.18
CA LYS A 13 6.48 17.37 -10.48
C LYS A 13 6.84 16.01 -9.89
N ARG A 14 5.86 15.13 -9.66
CA ARG A 14 6.08 13.83 -9.04
C ARG A 14 5.03 12.82 -9.50
N THR A 15 5.48 11.61 -9.75
CA THR A 15 4.62 10.46 -10.10
C THR A 15 4.72 9.38 -9.03
N THR A 16 3.67 8.60 -8.84
CA THR A 16 3.72 7.44 -7.95
C THR A 16 4.15 6.21 -8.75
N VAL A 17 5.12 5.48 -8.23
CA VAL A 17 5.55 4.19 -8.79
C VAL A 17 4.37 3.21 -8.74
N PRO A 18 3.99 2.57 -9.86
CA PRO A 18 2.94 1.57 -9.86
C PRO A 18 3.20 0.42 -8.89
N LEU A 19 2.14 -0.02 -8.20
CA LEU A 19 2.22 -1.07 -7.18
C LEU A 19 2.53 -2.46 -7.74
N GLU A 20 2.30 -2.66 -9.02
CA GLU A 20 2.48 -3.91 -9.75
C GLU A 20 3.95 -4.18 -10.10
N LEU A 21 4.80 -3.15 -10.04
CA LEU A 21 6.20 -3.29 -10.41
C LEU A 21 7.02 -3.95 -9.31
N LYS A 22 7.84 -4.91 -9.70
CA LYS A 22 8.87 -5.49 -8.83
C LYS A 22 10.11 -4.61 -8.75
N GLU A 23 10.89 -4.79 -7.70
CA GLU A 23 12.14 -4.05 -7.45
C GLU A 23 13.04 -3.93 -8.68
N GLY A 24 13.29 -5.06 -9.39
CA GLY A 24 14.16 -5.08 -10.55
C GLY A 24 13.64 -4.22 -11.73
N GLU A 25 12.33 -4.09 -11.88
CA GLU A 25 11.74 -3.24 -12.91
C GLU A 25 11.80 -1.75 -12.54
N ILE A 26 11.68 -1.46 -11.24
CA ILE A 26 11.81 -0.08 -10.73
C ILE A 26 13.27 0.37 -10.87
N ARG A 27 14.23 -0.49 -10.55
CA ARG A 27 15.67 -0.21 -10.64
C ARG A 27 16.12 0.20 -12.05
N GLY A 28 15.45 -0.29 -13.09
CA GLY A 28 15.70 0.08 -14.47
C GLY A 28 15.04 1.37 -14.96
N LYS A 29 14.34 2.10 -14.07
CA LYS A 29 13.58 3.31 -14.41
C LYS A 29 14.18 4.52 -13.74
N ALA A 30 14.04 5.70 -14.38
CA ALA A 30 14.36 6.97 -13.74
C ALA A 30 13.32 7.26 -12.65
N CYS A 31 13.70 7.08 -11.39
CA CYS A 31 12.81 7.28 -10.24
C CYS A 31 13.02 8.60 -9.51
N GLU A 32 13.88 9.48 -10.03
CA GLU A 32 14.28 10.75 -9.41
C GLU A 32 13.10 11.66 -9.07
N ASN A 33 12.04 11.64 -9.89
CA ASN A 33 10.82 12.42 -9.67
C ASN A 33 9.63 11.53 -9.26
N SER A 34 9.91 10.44 -8.56
CA SER A 34 8.87 9.49 -8.16
C SER A 34 8.74 9.39 -6.64
N GLU A 35 7.57 8.96 -6.21
CA GLU A 35 7.31 8.49 -4.86
C GLU A 35 6.97 7.00 -4.89
N LEU A 36 7.40 6.26 -3.86
CA LEU A 36 7.10 4.84 -3.67
C LEU A 36 6.16 4.67 -2.49
N ILE A 37 5.10 3.90 -2.68
CA ILE A 37 4.22 3.51 -1.57
C ILE A 37 4.90 2.37 -0.80
N VAL A 38 5.24 2.64 0.46
CA VAL A 38 5.96 1.70 1.33
C VAL A 38 5.08 1.07 2.39
N TYR A 39 3.88 1.62 2.61
CA TYR A 39 2.90 1.10 3.54
C TYR A 39 1.47 1.37 3.07
N GLY A 40 0.57 0.42 3.30
CA GLY A 40 -0.88 0.61 3.17
C GLY A 40 -1.66 -0.66 2.87
N TYR A 41 -2.95 -0.60 3.14
CA TYR A 41 -3.90 -1.61 2.67
C TYR A 41 -4.25 -1.32 1.22
N TYR A 42 -3.93 -2.25 0.33
CA TYR A 42 -4.20 -2.06 -1.09
C TYR A 42 -5.59 -2.57 -1.46
N PRO A 43 -6.32 -1.81 -2.29
CA PRO A 43 -7.54 -2.30 -2.89
C PRO A 43 -7.20 -3.46 -3.83
N MET A 44 -7.73 -4.65 -3.52
CA MET A 44 -7.58 -5.84 -4.35
C MET A 44 -8.65 -5.91 -5.44
N MET A 45 -9.84 -5.37 -5.14
CA MET A 45 -10.98 -5.43 -6.05
C MET A 45 -11.89 -4.23 -5.84
N ILE A 46 -12.40 -3.71 -6.93
CA ILE A 46 -13.53 -2.78 -6.95
C ILE A 46 -14.71 -3.52 -7.54
N SER A 47 -15.80 -3.66 -6.78
CA SER A 47 -17.01 -4.38 -7.21
C SER A 47 -18.16 -3.40 -7.39
N ALA A 48 -18.74 -3.36 -8.57
CA ALA A 48 -19.96 -2.61 -8.85
C ALA A 48 -21.21 -3.21 -8.17
N GLN A 49 -21.12 -4.47 -7.70
CA GLN A 49 -22.21 -5.12 -6.96
C GLN A 49 -22.07 -4.81 -5.46
N CYS A 50 -23.01 -4.01 -4.93
CA CYS A 50 -22.99 -3.63 -3.52
C CYS A 50 -23.35 -4.80 -2.60
N ILE A 51 -22.42 -5.21 -1.73
CA ILE A 51 -22.60 -6.33 -0.78
C ILE A 51 -23.81 -6.11 0.12
N LYS A 52 -23.95 -4.91 0.72
CA LYS A 52 -25.08 -4.59 1.58
C LYS A 52 -26.43 -4.72 0.86
N LYS A 53 -26.48 -4.29 -0.41
CA LYS A 53 -27.70 -4.42 -1.23
C LYS A 53 -28.01 -5.88 -1.54
N THR A 54 -26.99 -6.66 -1.89
CA THR A 54 -27.15 -8.09 -2.19
C THR A 54 -27.61 -8.88 -0.97
N CYS A 55 -27.11 -8.56 0.23
CA CYS A 55 -27.51 -9.19 1.49
C CYS A 55 -28.80 -8.61 2.10
N GLY A 56 -29.47 -7.67 1.46
CA GLY A 56 -30.69 -7.04 1.99
C GLY A 56 -30.47 -6.15 3.23
N THR A 57 -29.24 -5.76 3.53
CA THR A 57 -28.86 -4.99 4.72
C THR A 57 -28.48 -3.53 4.39
N CYS A 58 -28.87 -3.04 3.21
CA CYS A 58 -28.50 -1.71 2.76
C CYS A 58 -29.22 -0.62 3.56
N SER A 59 -28.46 0.22 4.23
CA SER A 59 -28.94 1.41 4.97
C SER A 59 -28.60 2.72 4.26
N HIS A 60 -28.04 2.67 3.04
CA HIS A 60 -27.48 3.83 2.32
C HIS A 60 -26.44 4.63 3.11
N THR A 61 -25.82 4.02 4.13
CA THR A 61 -24.81 4.66 4.96
C THR A 61 -23.44 4.09 4.58
N PRO A 62 -22.47 4.93 4.14
CA PRO A 62 -21.12 4.48 3.87
C PRO A 62 -20.47 3.92 5.14
N GLY A 63 -19.49 3.04 4.97
CA GLY A 63 -18.79 2.43 6.09
C GLY A 63 -18.01 1.19 5.66
N PHE A 64 -17.64 0.37 6.64
CA PHE A 64 -16.90 -0.86 6.42
C PHE A 64 -17.75 -2.08 6.79
N VAL A 65 -17.56 -3.16 6.04
CA VAL A 65 -18.04 -4.50 6.35
C VAL A 65 -16.87 -5.47 6.23
N GLU A 66 -16.99 -6.65 6.86
CA GLU A 66 -15.97 -7.69 6.78
C GLU A 66 -16.48 -8.82 5.90
N LEU A 67 -15.64 -9.27 4.97
CA LEU A 67 -15.81 -10.51 4.24
C LEU A 67 -14.84 -11.55 4.76
N LYS A 68 -15.33 -12.75 5.03
CA LYS A 68 -14.49 -13.87 5.44
C LYS A 68 -14.42 -14.89 4.31
N ASP A 69 -13.19 -15.25 3.92
CA ASP A 69 -13.00 -16.27 2.90
C ASP A 69 -13.12 -17.71 3.49
N ARG A 70 -13.00 -18.70 2.61
CA ARG A 70 -13.06 -20.12 2.99
C ARG A 70 -11.89 -20.58 3.88
N TYR A 71 -10.82 -19.81 3.95
CA TYR A 71 -9.65 -20.09 4.78
C TYR A 71 -9.68 -19.33 6.12
N GLY A 72 -10.75 -18.57 6.36
CA GLY A 72 -10.91 -17.80 7.59
C GLY A 72 -10.24 -16.43 7.59
N GLN A 73 -9.70 -15.96 6.45
CA GLN A 73 -9.13 -14.62 6.32
C GLN A 73 -10.24 -13.58 6.22
N ASN A 74 -10.07 -12.47 6.96
CA ASN A 74 -10.99 -11.36 6.93
C ASN A 74 -10.48 -10.28 5.97
N PHE A 75 -11.33 -9.87 5.04
CA PHE A 75 -11.09 -8.78 4.10
C PHE A 75 -12.02 -7.63 4.42
N ARG A 76 -11.45 -6.46 4.69
CA ARG A 76 -12.25 -5.27 4.95
C ARG A 76 -12.74 -4.67 3.65
N VAL A 77 -14.01 -4.33 3.63
CA VAL A 77 -14.71 -3.80 2.45
C VAL A 77 -15.28 -2.44 2.79
N GLN A 78 -14.85 -1.42 2.07
CA GLN A 78 -15.44 -0.10 2.11
C GLN A 78 -16.65 -0.05 1.20
N THR A 79 -17.79 0.38 1.76
CA THR A 79 -19.02 0.57 0.98
C THR A 79 -19.14 2.03 0.56
N CYS A 80 -19.08 2.28 -0.75
CA CYS A 80 -19.18 3.60 -1.36
C CYS A 80 -20.64 3.83 -1.81
N CYS A 81 -21.46 4.30 -0.87
CA CYS A 81 -22.93 4.31 -1.04
C CYS A 81 -23.42 5.30 -2.08
N ASP A 82 -22.71 6.42 -2.33
CA ASP A 82 -23.10 7.42 -3.32
C ASP A 82 -23.19 6.83 -4.74
N PHE A 83 -22.36 5.85 -5.04
CA PHE A 83 -22.29 5.20 -6.35
C PHE A 83 -22.55 3.69 -6.29
N CYS A 84 -22.95 3.16 -5.14
CA CYS A 84 -23.28 1.75 -4.93
C CYS A 84 -22.19 0.75 -5.35
N TYR A 85 -20.92 1.07 -5.13
CA TYR A 85 -19.81 0.14 -5.33
C TYR A 85 -19.09 -0.16 -4.03
N ASN A 86 -18.21 -1.16 -4.04
CA ASN A 86 -17.38 -1.53 -2.91
C ASN A 86 -15.91 -1.58 -3.30
N VAL A 87 -15.06 -1.23 -2.35
CA VAL A 87 -13.61 -1.44 -2.44
C VAL A 87 -13.22 -2.51 -1.44
N ILE A 88 -12.71 -3.63 -1.94
CA ILE A 88 -12.25 -4.75 -1.11
C ILE A 88 -10.75 -4.60 -0.94
N TYR A 89 -10.31 -4.48 0.31
CA TYR A 89 -8.89 -4.32 0.64
C TYR A 89 -8.25 -5.64 1.00
N ASN A 90 -6.94 -5.73 0.84
CA ASN A 90 -6.18 -6.88 1.30
C ASN A 90 -6.37 -7.08 2.81
N SER A 91 -6.35 -8.32 3.26
CA SER A 91 -6.45 -8.69 4.68
C SER A 91 -5.25 -8.21 5.52
N VAL A 92 -4.09 -8.08 4.87
CA VAL A 92 -2.84 -7.66 5.50
C VAL A 92 -2.28 -6.46 4.74
N PRO A 93 -1.83 -5.40 5.42
CA PRO A 93 -1.24 -4.25 4.75
C PRO A 93 0.10 -4.62 4.11
N THR A 94 0.42 -3.98 3.01
CA THR A 94 1.78 -4.02 2.48
C THR A 94 2.67 -3.17 3.38
N GLY A 95 3.88 -3.68 3.65
CA GLY A 95 4.89 -2.96 4.42
C GLY A 95 6.29 -3.35 3.94
N LEU A 96 7.00 -2.38 3.34
CA LEU A 96 8.34 -2.59 2.79
C LEU A 96 9.45 -2.22 3.79
N LEU A 97 9.19 -2.40 5.07
CA LEU A 97 10.10 -2.04 6.15
C LEU A 97 11.45 -2.77 6.04
N GLN A 98 11.42 -4.07 5.74
CA GLN A 98 12.61 -4.90 5.57
C GLN A 98 13.38 -4.63 4.28
N GLU A 99 12.78 -3.88 3.36
CA GLU A 99 13.36 -3.55 2.06
C GLU A 99 14.00 -2.13 2.04
N ALA A 100 14.13 -1.48 3.20
CA ALA A 100 14.59 -0.10 3.32
C ALA A 100 15.96 0.13 2.65
N SER A 101 16.91 -0.81 2.78
CA SER A 101 18.22 -0.73 2.12
C SER A 101 18.11 -0.80 0.59
N ALA A 102 17.31 -1.72 0.08
CA ALA A 102 17.07 -1.86 -1.37
C ALA A 102 16.38 -0.62 -1.93
N ILE A 103 15.41 -0.06 -1.21
CA ILE A 103 14.68 1.15 -1.61
C ILE A 103 15.59 2.38 -1.58
N HIS A 104 16.48 2.50 -0.60
CA HIS A 104 17.46 3.58 -0.54
C HIS A 104 18.38 3.57 -1.78
N ALA A 105 18.74 2.38 -2.27
CA ALA A 105 19.57 2.24 -3.47
C ALA A 105 18.85 2.59 -4.79
N LEU A 106 17.53 2.85 -4.77
CA LEU A 106 16.74 3.27 -5.94
C LEU A 106 16.70 4.78 -6.17
N ASP A 107 17.30 5.58 -5.29
CA ASP A 107 17.29 7.05 -5.31
C ASP A 107 15.88 7.67 -5.47
N ILE A 108 14.88 7.05 -4.85
CA ILE A 108 13.50 7.55 -4.85
C ILE A 108 13.38 8.75 -3.91
N LYS A 109 12.82 9.85 -4.39
CA LYS A 109 12.80 11.13 -3.64
C LYS A 109 11.77 11.17 -2.52
N ALA A 110 10.72 10.37 -2.57
CA ALA A 110 9.69 10.37 -1.54
C ALA A 110 9.15 8.97 -1.26
N LEU A 111 8.86 8.72 0.00
CA LEU A 111 8.19 7.52 0.45
C LEU A 111 6.81 7.89 0.95
N ARG A 112 5.80 7.12 0.53
CA ARG A 112 4.41 7.36 0.85
C ARG A 112 3.86 6.26 1.72
N MET A 113 3.15 6.64 2.78
CA MET A 113 2.38 5.72 3.61
C MET A 113 0.89 6.04 3.43
N ASN A 114 0.12 5.06 2.98
CA ASN A 114 -1.32 5.19 2.77
C ASN A 114 -2.07 4.60 3.98
N PHE A 115 -2.50 5.47 4.89
CA PHE A 115 -3.37 5.09 5.99
C PHE A 115 -4.83 5.09 5.54
N THR A 116 -5.61 4.13 6.00
CA THR A 116 -7.03 3.95 5.61
C THR A 116 -7.98 3.97 6.81
N TRP A 117 -7.75 3.12 7.81
CA TRP A 117 -8.59 3.00 9.02
C TRP A 117 -7.78 2.78 10.29
N GLU A 118 -6.47 2.99 10.24
CA GLU A 118 -5.60 2.88 11.40
C GLU A 118 -5.99 3.93 12.45
N SER A 119 -5.89 3.56 13.74
CA SER A 119 -6.08 4.52 14.82
C SER A 119 -4.93 5.54 14.85
N ALA A 120 -5.14 6.66 15.54
CA ALA A 120 -4.11 7.68 15.70
C ALA A 120 -2.84 7.13 16.37
N GLU A 121 -2.98 6.24 17.37
CA GLU A 121 -1.87 5.57 18.04
C GLU A 121 -1.12 4.67 17.07
N ARG A 122 -1.84 3.84 16.31
CA ARG A 122 -1.24 2.95 15.33
C ARG A 122 -0.55 3.70 14.21
N THR A 123 -1.14 4.80 13.74
CA THR A 123 -0.52 5.69 12.74
C THR A 123 0.80 6.26 13.25
N ARG A 124 0.84 6.72 14.52
CA ARG A 124 2.06 7.23 15.13
C ARG A 124 3.15 6.16 15.23
N GLU A 125 2.83 4.98 15.75
CA GLU A 125 3.76 3.85 15.85
C GLU A 125 4.38 3.49 14.49
N LEU A 126 3.54 3.40 13.46
CA LEU A 126 3.99 3.08 12.10
C LEU A 126 4.88 4.18 11.52
N LEU A 127 4.51 5.46 11.71
CA LEU A 127 5.33 6.59 11.26
C LEU A 127 6.71 6.57 11.93
N GLU A 128 6.77 6.35 13.24
CA GLU A 128 8.03 6.26 13.98
C GLU A 128 8.89 5.09 13.48
N LEU A 129 8.27 3.91 13.32
CA LEU A 129 8.94 2.70 12.86
C LEU A 129 9.52 2.86 11.45
N PHE A 130 8.71 3.32 10.49
CA PHE A 130 9.14 3.52 9.10
C PHE A 130 10.16 4.65 8.98
N THR A 131 9.96 5.76 9.71
CA THR A 131 10.92 6.87 9.74
C THR A 131 12.28 6.42 10.27
N ALA A 132 12.30 5.63 11.34
CA ALA A 132 13.53 5.11 11.91
C ALA A 132 14.25 4.18 10.91
N ALA A 133 13.48 3.29 10.23
CA ALA A 133 14.00 2.37 9.24
C ALA A 133 14.68 3.09 8.07
N TYR A 134 14.00 4.06 7.50
CA TYR A 134 14.48 4.72 6.30
C TYR A 134 15.54 5.81 6.56
N LYS A 135 15.54 6.47 7.73
CA LYS A 135 16.61 7.40 8.12
C LYS A 135 17.95 6.70 8.37
N ALA A 136 17.95 5.48 8.86
CA ALA A 136 19.16 4.74 9.14
C ALA A 136 19.78 4.06 7.90
N GLY A 137 19.23 4.28 6.71
CA GLY A 137 19.72 3.66 5.47
C GLY A 137 19.56 2.13 5.42
N GLY A 138 18.70 1.59 6.28
CA GLY A 138 18.41 0.14 6.31
C GLY A 138 19.41 -0.73 7.09
N GLU A 139 20.69 -0.36 7.15
CA GLU A 139 21.73 -1.25 7.69
C GLU A 139 21.65 -1.53 9.21
N LYS A 140 21.04 -0.62 10.00
CA LYS A 140 20.98 -0.76 11.47
C LYS A 140 19.64 -1.26 12.00
N ILE A 141 18.65 -1.46 11.15
CA ILE A 141 17.27 -1.70 11.58
C ILE A 141 16.84 -3.14 11.51
N GLU A 142 17.49 -3.98 10.71
CA GLU A 142 17.22 -5.44 10.75
C GLU A 142 17.27 -6.01 12.18
N LYS A 143 18.09 -5.41 13.06
CA LYS A 143 18.17 -5.75 14.48
C LYS A 143 17.10 -5.10 15.39
N LYS A 144 16.37 -4.09 14.90
CA LYS A 144 15.36 -3.34 15.66
C LYS A 144 13.92 -3.56 15.17
N ILE A 145 13.74 -4.20 14.02
CA ILE A 145 12.42 -4.64 13.59
C ILE A 145 11.99 -5.71 14.58
N PRO A 146 10.91 -5.52 15.33
CA PRO A 146 10.44 -6.56 16.25
C PRO A 146 10.29 -7.87 15.50
N ALA A 147 10.79 -8.97 16.04
CA ALA A 147 10.66 -10.31 15.45
C ALA A 147 9.19 -10.69 15.19
N HIS A 148 8.24 -9.95 15.77
CA HIS A 148 6.80 -10.07 15.55
C HIS A 148 6.29 -9.35 14.29
N SER A 149 7.14 -8.71 13.49
CA SER A 149 6.71 -8.10 12.23
C SER A 149 6.53 -9.13 11.10
N ASP A 150 7.06 -10.33 11.27
CA ASP A 150 6.78 -11.46 10.37
C ASP A 150 5.29 -11.82 10.48
N GLY A 151 4.54 -11.62 9.38
CA GLY A 151 3.10 -11.79 9.33
C GLY A 151 2.25 -10.53 9.54
N MET A 152 2.84 -9.42 10.00
CA MET A 152 2.13 -8.13 10.11
C MET A 152 2.00 -7.41 8.77
N PHE A 153 2.90 -7.69 7.82
CA PHE A 153 2.97 -7.04 6.52
C PHE A 153 3.16 -8.05 5.40
N THR A 154 2.58 -7.75 4.25
CA THR A 154 2.95 -8.40 3.00
C THR A 154 3.90 -7.51 2.21
N LYS A 155 4.76 -8.11 1.38
CA LYS A 155 5.62 -7.36 0.45
C LYS A 155 4.91 -6.97 -0.85
N GLY A 156 3.64 -7.36 -1.00
CA GLY A 156 2.89 -7.14 -2.24
C GLY A 156 3.65 -7.71 -3.44
N HIS A 157 3.72 -6.94 -4.51
CA HIS A 157 4.41 -7.33 -5.75
C HIS A 157 5.92 -7.03 -5.77
N TRP A 158 6.47 -6.47 -4.70
CA TRP A 158 7.88 -6.02 -4.62
C TRP A 158 8.90 -7.04 -5.11
N LYS A 159 8.74 -8.31 -4.75
CA LYS A 159 9.67 -9.38 -5.15
C LYS A 159 9.23 -10.15 -6.39
N ARG A 160 7.93 -10.34 -6.61
CA ARG A 160 7.40 -11.26 -7.64
C ARG A 160 6.82 -10.55 -8.86
N GLY A 161 6.40 -9.29 -8.73
CA GLY A 161 5.63 -8.60 -9.75
C GLY A 161 4.21 -9.13 -9.87
N VAL A 162 3.55 -8.77 -10.97
CA VAL A 162 2.28 -9.34 -11.42
C VAL A 162 2.62 -10.30 -12.56
N GLU A 163 2.32 -11.58 -12.39
CA GLU A 163 2.44 -12.60 -13.43
C GLU A 163 1.17 -12.66 -14.28
#